data_869148e411271b15cec884313dc29996
#
_entry.id   869148e411271b15cec884313dc29996
#
_cell.length_a   1.000
_cell.length_b   1.000
_cell.length_c   1.000
_cell.angle_alpha   90.00
_cell.angle_beta   90.00
_cell.angle_gamma   90.00
#
_symmetry.space_group_name_H-M   'P 1'
#
loop_
_entity.id
_entity.type
_entity.pdbx_description
1 polymer ?
#
loop_
_entity_poly.entity_id
_entity_poly.type
_entity_poly.pdbx_seq_one_letter_code
_entity_poly.pdbx_strand_id
1 'polypeptide(L)'
;MESKKKNIIVEDWQALVNKPVYSSNGKDIGIVRSVQPESLITSFGSITQDRYLIPKTSVQSFKNGIIYINEESDFVEQNFKFE
;
A
#
# COMPACT_ATOMS: atom_id res chain seq x y z
N MET A 1 -11.79 -23.05 7.54
CA MET A 1 -11.72 -22.52 7.61
C MET A 1 -11.32 -21.79 7.72
N GLU A 2 -11.17 -21.44 7.60
CA GLU A 2 -11.00 -20.70 7.71
C GLU A 2 -10.57 -19.81 7.66
N SER A 3 -10.41 -19.62 7.47
CA SER A 3 -10.20 -18.80 7.52
C SER A 3 -9.93 -17.92 7.44
N LYS A 4 -9.96 -17.80 7.26
CA LYS A 4 -9.94 -16.98 7.28
C LYS A 4 -9.64 -16.02 7.36
N LYS A 5 -9.47 -15.62 7.13
CA LYS A 5 -9.27 -14.80 7.25
C LYS A 5 -9.23 -13.86 7.08
N LYS A 6 -9.27 -13.37 6.80
CA LYS A 6 -9.24 -12.54 6.71
C LYS A 6 -9.18 -11.76 6.33
N ASN A 7 -9.46 -11.72 6.26
CA ASN A 7 -9.30 -10.53 6.09
C ASN A 7 -9.19 -9.91 4.82
N ILE A 8 -8.19 -9.63 4.24
CA ILE A 8 -8.14 -8.91 3.05
C ILE A 8 -8.27 -9.77 1.90
N ILE A 9 -9.05 -9.38 0.93
CA ILE A 9 -9.22 -10.16 -0.24
C ILE A 9 -8.82 -9.35 -1.44
N VAL A 10 -7.59 -9.54 -1.86
CA VAL A 10 -7.11 -8.95 -3.09
C VAL A 10 -6.81 -10.10 -4.02
N GLU A 11 -7.73 -10.33 -4.95
CA GLU A 11 -7.60 -11.45 -5.84
C GLU A 11 -6.67 -11.15 -7.01
N ASP A 12 -6.52 -9.87 -7.34
CA ASP A 12 -5.68 -9.48 -8.45
C ASP A 12 -4.86 -8.29 -8.01
N TRP A 13 -3.63 -8.56 -7.58
CA TRP A 13 -2.76 -7.50 -7.11
C TRP A 13 -2.40 -6.52 -8.21
N GLN A 14 -2.34 -6.97 -9.47
CA GLN A 14 -2.01 -6.08 -10.57
C GLN A 14 -3.09 -5.01 -10.78
N ALA A 15 -4.31 -5.28 -10.35
CA ALA A 15 -5.37 -4.29 -10.45
C ALA A 15 -5.11 -3.08 -9.56
N LEU A 16 -4.19 -3.20 -8.61
CA LEU A 16 -3.87 -2.08 -7.70
C LEU A 16 -2.92 -1.07 -8.31
N VAL A 17 -2.29 -1.38 -9.44
CA VAL A 17 -1.38 -0.44 -10.09
C VAL A 17 -2.14 0.83 -10.44
N ASN A 18 -1.53 1.98 -10.12
CA ASN A 18 -2.09 3.31 -10.32
C ASN A 18 -3.17 3.69 -9.33
N LYS A 19 -3.38 2.89 -8.28
CA LYS A 19 -4.36 3.23 -7.26
C LYS A 19 -3.65 3.90 -6.07
N PRO A 20 -4.33 4.83 -5.42
CA PRO A 20 -3.72 5.52 -4.27
C PRO A 20 -3.72 4.64 -3.03
N VAL A 21 -2.74 4.90 -2.17
CA VAL A 21 -2.57 4.19 -0.91
C VAL A 21 -2.66 5.20 0.22
N TYR A 22 -3.45 4.88 1.24
CA TYR A 22 -3.58 5.71 2.42
C TYR A 22 -3.17 4.93 3.66
N SER A 23 -2.49 5.62 4.57
CA SER A 23 -2.08 5.04 5.84
C SER A 23 -3.28 4.86 6.77
N SER A 24 -3.05 4.20 7.89
CA SER A 24 -4.12 3.97 8.86
C SER A 24 -4.62 5.27 9.47
N ASN A 25 -3.78 6.31 9.50
CA ASN A 25 -4.21 7.61 10.01
C ASN A 25 -4.64 8.55 8.88
N GLY A 26 -4.93 8.02 7.71
CA GLY A 26 -5.56 8.79 6.63
C GLY A 26 -4.63 9.63 5.80
N LYS A 27 -3.32 9.41 5.88
CA LYS A 27 -2.37 10.17 5.09
C LYS A 27 -2.10 9.50 3.76
N ASP A 28 -1.90 10.30 2.73
CA ASP A 28 -1.58 9.83 1.39
C ASP A 28 -0.16 9.28 1.38
N ILE A 29 -0.02 8.03 0.97
CA ILE A 29 1.29 7.37 0.90
C ILE A 29 1.80 7.32 -0.54
N GLY A 30 0.95 7.68 -1.49
CA GLY A 30 1.36 7.67 -2.88
C GLY A 30 0.50 6.75 -3.71
N ILE A 31 0.99 6.44 -4.90
CA ILE A 31 0.27 5.65 -5.89
C ILE A 31 1.12 4.43 -6.20
N VAL A 32 0.47 3.28 -6.30
CA VAL A 32 1.16 2.04 -6.63
C VAL A 32 1.74 2.14 -8.03
N ARG A 33 3.03 1.92 -8.13
CA ARG A 33 3.70 1.91 -9.42
C ARG A 33 3.98 0.52 -9.94
N SER A 34 4.23 -0.41 -9.04
CA SER A 34 4.45 -1.79 -9.45
C SER A 34 4.12 -2.73 -8.31
N VAL A 35 3.92 -3.99 -8.67
CA VAL A 35 3.58 -5.03 -7.71
C VAL A 35 4.70 -6.05 -7.73
N GLN A 36 5.29 -6.32 -6.58
CA GLN A 36 6.32 -7.32 -6.40
C GLN A 36 5.69 -8.57 -5.79
N PRO A 37 6.42 -9.68 -5.72
CA PRO A 37 5.83 -10.89 -5.16
C PRO A 37 5.28 -10.72 -3.74
N GLU A 38 5.94 -9.91 -2.91
CA GLU A 38 5.51 -9.77 -1.52
C GLU A 38 5.25 -8.34 -1.12
N SER A 39 5.32 -7.39 -2.06
CA SER A 39 5.17 -6.00 -1.71
C SER A 39 4.61 -5.20 -2.86
N LEU A 40 4.28 -3.95 -2.55
CA LEU A 40 3.88 -2.95 -3.53
C LEU A 40 4.90 -1.83 -3.49
N ILE A 41 5.22 -1.29 -4.64
CA ILE A 41 6.08 -0.11 -4.70
C ILE A 41 5.19 1.08 -5.02
N THR A 42 5.22 2.09 -4.14
CA THR A 42 4.46 3.31 -4.35
C THR A 42 5.41 4.47 -4.52
N SER A 43 4.93 5.53 -5.16
CA SER A 43 5.67 6.78 -5.23
C SER A 43 4.75 7.92 -4.83
N PHE A 44 5.31 8.90 -4.13
CA PHE A 44 4.59 10.05 -3.64
C PHE A 44 5.36 11.30 -4.02
N GLY A 45 4.65 12.29 -4.52
CA GLY A 45 5.26 13.54 -4.92
C GLY A 45 5.39 13.67 -6.42
N SER A 46 5.41 14.92 -6.90
CA SER A 46 5.46 15.16 -8.33
C SER A 46 6.84 15.65 -8.79
N ILE A 47 7.57 16.35 -7.93
CA ILE A 47 8.87 16.86 -8.30
C ILE A 47 9.95 15.99 -7.72
N THR A 48 9.96 15.85 -6.39
CA THR A 48 10.87 14.94 -5.71
C THR A 48 10.02 13.78 -5.24
N GLN A 49 10.27 12.59 -5.78
CA GLN A 49 9.43 11.45 -5.48
C GLN A 49 10.03 10.62 -4.38
N ASP A 50 9.23 10.39 -3.35
CA ASP A 50 9.57 9.44 -2.31
C ASP A 50 9.00 8.10 -2.71
N ARG A 51 9.76 7.04 -2.52
CA ARG A 51 9.32 5.70 -2.87
C ARG A 51 9.26 4.83 -1.65
N TYR A 52 8.21 4.03 -1.59
CA TYR A 52 7.98 3.16 -0.45
C TYR A 52 7.77 1.73 -0.92
N LEU A 53 8.32 0.81 -0.16
CA LEU A 53 8.13 -0.62 -0.39
C LEU A 53 7.15 -1.09 0.68
N ILE A 54 5.89 -1.28 0.29
CA ILE A 54 4.82 -1.61 1.21
C ILE A 54 4.60 -3.11 1.19
N PRO A 55 4.82 -3.81 2.30
CA PRO A 55 4.56 -5.25 2.31
C PRO A 55 3.09 -5.52 2.04
N LYS A 56 2.80 -6.55 1.26
CA LYS A 56 1.41 -6.91 1.00
C LYS A 56 0.67 -7.23 2.29
N THR A 57 1.40 -7.73 3.30
CA THR A 57 0.78 -8.04 4.58
C THR A 57 0.29 -6.80 5.32
N SER A 58 0.75 -5.61 4.92
CA SER A 58 0.26 -4.37 5.52
C SER A 58 -1.03 -3.88 4.87
N VAL A 59 -1.41 -4.42 3.74
CA VAL A 59 -2.64 -3.99 3.08
C VAL A 59 -3.83 -4.51 3.85
N GLN A 60 -4.69 -3.59 4.29
CA GLN A 60 -5.85 -3.94 5.10
C GLN A 60 -7.10 -4.09 4.25
N SER A 61 -7.27 -3.23 3.27
CA SER A 61 -8.46 -3.29 2.42
C SER A 61 -8.22 -2.52 1.14
N PHE A 62 -9.05 -2.83 0.16
CA PHE A 62 -9.08 -2.10 -1.10
C PHE A 62 -10.54 -1.89 -1.43
N LYS A 63 -10.99 -0.64 -1.36
CA LYS A 63 -12.37 -0.35 -1.67
C LYS A 63 -12.49 1.04 -2.22
N ASN A 64 -13.44 1.20 -3.12
CA ASN A 64 -13.70 2.48 -3.78
C ASN A 64 -12.47 3.02 -4.47
N GLY A 65 -11.62 2.11 -4.97
CA GLY A 65 -10.42 2.50 -5.69
C GLY A 65 -9.28 2.97 -4.81
N ILE A 66 -9.38 2.78 -3.50
CA ILE A 66 -8.37 3.25 -2.55
C ILE A 66 -7.85 2.07 -1.74
N ILE A 67 -6.53 1.99 -1.62
CA ILE A 67 -5.88 0.95 -0.83
C ILE A 67 -5.60 1.52 0.55
N TYR A 68 -6.02 0.79 1.58
CA TYR A 68 -5.75 1.20 2.97
C TYR A 68 -4.80 0.19 3.58
N ILE A 69 -3.74 0.70 4.23
CA ILE A 69 -2.80 -0.15 4.93
C ILE A 69 -2.99 0.02 6.43
N ASN A 70 -2.45 -0.91 7.20
CA ASN A 70 -2.65 -0.90 8.66
C ASN A 70 -1.50 -0.24 9.41
N GLU A 71 -0.63 0.49 8.72
CA GLU A 71 0.47 1.20 9.35
C GLU A 71 0.23 2.69 9.29
N GLU A 72 0.72 3.41 10.30
CA GLU A 72 0.63 4.87 10.29
C GLU A 72 1.69 5.47 9.38
N SER A 73 1.46 6.70 8.95
CA SER A 73 2.36 7.34 7.99
C SER A 73 3.78 7.48 8.51
N ASP A 74 3.95 7.76 9.81
CA ASP A 74 5.29 7.87 10.38
C ASP A 74 6.04 6.56 10.30
N PHE A 75 5.34 5.45 10.54
CA PHE A 75 5.94 4.14 10.45
C PHE A 75 6.38 3.85 9.02
N VAL A 76 5.53 4.20 8.06
CA VAL A 76 5.83 4.01 6.64
C VAL A 76 7.06 4.82 6.26
N GLU A 77 7.12 6.07 6.69
CA GLU A 77 8.23 6.94 6.36
C GLU A 77 9.54 6.40 6.91
N GLN A 78 9.52 5.85 8.11
CA GLN A 78 10.73 5.40 8.77
C GLN A 78 11.16 4.01 8.36
N ASN A 79 10.23 3.16 7.95
CA ASN A 79 10.54 1.74 7.77
C ASN A 79 10.37 1.25 6.34
N PHE A 80 9.52 1.90 5.54
CA PHE A 80 9.24 1.41 4.20
C PHE A 80 9.82 2.29 3.10
N LYS A 81 10.27 3.49 3.44
CA LYS A 81 10.82 4.38 2.44
C LYS A 81 12.17 3.88 2.01
N PHE A 82 12.41 3.78 0.72
CA PHE A 82 13.69 3.30 0.23
C PHE A 82 14.32 4.25 -0.79
N GLU A 83 13.63 5.33 -1.14
CA GLU A 83 14.23 6.25 -2.10
C GLU A 83 13.67 7.65 -1.98
#